data_e7e77a4189e7fa3e67b387bb20cbcc20
#
_entry.id   e7e77a4189e7fa3e67b387bb20cbcc20
#
_cell.length_a   1.000
_cell.length_b   1.000
_cell.length_c   1.000
_cell.angle_alpha   90.00
_cell.angle_beta   90.00
_cell.angle_gamma   90.00
#
_symmetry.space_group_name_H-M   'P 1'
#
loop_
_entity.id
_entity.type
_entity.pdbx_description
1 polymer ?
#
loop_
_entity_poly.entity_id
_entity_poly.type
_entity_poly.pdbx_seq_one_letter_code
_entity_poly.pdbx_strand_id
1 'polypeptide(L)'
;MKLNDPKILLEILNIAIDAGKEILKIYNDDIIVKSKEDNSPLTKADINSNKIIINRLQNLEPNFPILSEESLIDWNERKEWQKYWLIDPLDGTKEFINKNGEFTVNISLIEKNYPIFGVIYAPAKSLLYYAIKNCGAFKMITNSNIETVDEFKSIKTYKYPNDVIRVIGSRSHSNKEFEKWLSDNLNSYELVKIGSSLKFCLLAEGGADIYARLGPTSEWDIAAGHIILEEAGGSINNIDNNKILYNTKENVINPFFIAKN
;
A
#
# COMPACT_ATOMS: atom_id res chain seq x y z
N MET A 1 18.79 8.28 -8.17
CA MET A 1 17.54 8.16 -8.97
C MET A 1 16.75 9.46 -8.80
N LYS A 2 16.33 10.07 -9.90
CA LYS A 2 15.46 11.25 -9.89
C LYS A 2 14.01 10.78 -10.12
N LEU A 3 13.26 10.61 -9.04
CA LEU A 3 11.88 10.10 -9.10
C LEU A 3 10.91 11.01 -9.87
N ASN A 4 11.23 12.29 -9.99
CA ASN A 4 10.49 13.26 -10.80
C ASN A 4 10.91 13.29 -12.27
N ASP A 5 11.86 12.45 -12.71
CA ASP A 5 12.10 12.20 -14.14
C ASP A 5 10.92 11.41 -14.70
N PRO A 6 10.18 11.94 -15.69
CA PRO A 6 8.98 11.28 -16.23
C PRO A 6 9.24 9.85 -16.74
N LYS A 7 10.40 9.59 -17.30
CA LYS A 7 10.75 8.26 -17.83
C LYS A 7 10.91 7.23 -16.71
N ILE A 8 11.60 7.60 -15.63
CA ILE A 8 11.81 6.74 -14.46
C ILE A 8 10.47 6.52 -13.75
N LEU A 9 9.71 7.58 -13.56
CA LEU A 9 8.39 7.49 -12.92
C LEU A 9 7.46 6.57 -13.70
N LEU A 10 7.31 6.78 -15.01
CA LEU A 10 6.49 5.94 -15.89
C LEU A 10 6.91 4.46 -15.83
N GLU A 11 8.21 4.20 -15.82
CA GLU A 11 8.72 2.84 -15.72
C GLU A 11 8.27 2.18 -14.41
N ILE A 12 8.39 2.87 -13.26
CA ILE A 12 7.98 2.32 -11.96
C ILE A 12 6.45 2.11 -11.90
N LEU A 13 5.67 3.06 -12.40
CA LEU A 13 4.21 2.94 -12.43
C LEU A 13 3.76 1.77 -13.32
N ASN A 14 4.39 1.60 -14.48
CA ASN A 14 4.11 0.48 -15.39
C ASN A 14 4.56 -0.88 -14.81
N ILE A 15 5.58 -0.92 -13.93
CA ILE A 15 5.92 -2.14 -13.17
C ILE A 15 4.70 -2.58 -12.33
N ALA A 16 4.10 -1.67 -11.57
CA ALA A 16 2.93 -2.00 -10.75
C ALA A 16 1.72 -2.44 -11.61
N ILE A 17 1.51 -1.81 -12.75
CA ILE A 17 0.44 -2.19 -13.70
C ILE A 17 0.68 -3.60 -14.25
N ASP A 18 1.88 -3.90 -14.71
CA ASP A 18 2.19 -5.21 -15.30
C ASP A 18 2.12 -6.34 -14.27
N ALA A 19 2.57 -6.09 -13.03
CA ALA A 19 2.36 -6.99 -11.90
C ALA A 19 0.87 -7.24 -11.64
N GLY A 20 0.07 -6.19 -11.60
CA GLY A 20 -1.38 -6.28 -11.44
C GLY A 20 -2.09 -7.01 -12.58
N LYS A 21 -1.64 -6.85 -13.83
CA LYS A 21 -2.16 -7.63 -14.96
C LYS A 21 -1.90 -9.11 -14.81
N GLU A 22 -0.73 -9.48 -14.31
CA GLU A 22 -0.40 -10.88 -14.07
C GLU A 22 -1.28 -11.48 -12.96
N ILE A 23 -1.53 -10.72 -11.89
CA ILE A 23 -2.48 -11.12 -10.84
C ILE A 23 -3.88 -11.34 -11.43
N LEU A 24 -4.37 -10.42 -12.29
CA LEU A 24 -5.69 -10.51 -12.89
C LEU A 24 -5.88 -11.74 -13.79
N LYS A 25 -4.84 -12.23 -14.45
CA LYS A 25 -4.93 -13.48 -15.24
C LYS A 25 -5.37 -14.64 -14.35
N ILE A 26 -4.79 -14.75 -13.16
CA ILE A 26 -5.09 -15.80 -12.19
C ILE A 26 -6.42 -15.50 -11.46
N TYR A 27 -6.67 -14.23 -11.14
CA TYR A 27 -7.88 -13.81 -10.46
C TYR A 27 -9.14 -14.10 -11.27
N ASN A 28 -9.11 -13.95 -12.59
CA ASN A 28 -10.26 -14.14 -13.47
C ASN A 28 -10.50 -15.62 -13.82
N ASP A 29 -9.53 -16.51 -13.58
CA ASP A 29 -9.74 -17.93 -13.74
C ASP A 29 -10.67 -18.46 -12.65
N ASP A 30 -11.67 -19.28 -13.03
CA ASP A 30 -12.66 -19.90 -12.11
C ASP A 30 -12.08 -21.03 -11.23
N ILE A 31 -10.78 -21.01 -10.99
CA ILE A 31 -10.10 -22.01 -10.18
C ILE A 31 -10.51 -21.82 -8.72
N ILE A 32 -11.27 -22.77 -8.20
CA ILE A 32 -11.66 -22.87 -6.79
C ILE A 32 -10.40 -22.92 -5.93
N VAL A 33 -10.15 -21.85 -5.20
CA VAL A 33 -9.04 -21.74 -4.25
C VAL A 33 -9.34 -22.64 -3.05
N LYS A 34 -8.83 -23.85 -3.06
CA LYS A 34 -8.75 -24.68 -1.85
C LYS A 34 -7.43 -24.38 -1.14
N SER A 35 -7.53 -23.90 0.10
CA SER A 35 -6.50 -23.76 1.16
C SER A 35 -5.01 -23.68 0.76
N LYS A 36 -4.23 -22.97 1.59
CA LYS A 36 -2.77 -22.81 1.57
C LYS A 36 -2.02 -24.13 1.65
N GLU A 37 -1.96 -24.89 0.57
CA GLU A 37 -0.94 -25.91 0.32
C GLU A 37 -0.20 -25.48 -0.94
N ASP A 38 1.13 -25.63 -0.94
CA ASP A 38 2.06 -25.20 -1.97
C ASP A 38 1.54 -25.44 -3.41
N ASN A 39 1.33 -24.35 -4.16
CA ASN A 39 0.78 -24.22 -5.50
C ASN A 39 -0.67 -23.73 -5.62
N SER A 40 -1.25 -23.09 -4.61
CA SER A 40 -2.56 -22.45 -4.75
C SER A 40 -2.51 -21.32 -5.80
N PRO A 41 -3.62 -20.97 -6.47
CA PRO A 41 -3.68 -19.84 -7.39
C PRO A 41 -3.22 -18.52 -6.75
N LEU A 42 -3.49 -18.31 -5.46
CA LEU A 42 -3.00 -17.17 -4.69
C LEU A 42 -1.47 -17.13 -4.68
N THR A 43 -0.80 -18.22 -4.24
CA THR A 43 0.66 -18.31 -4.21
C THR A 43 1.28 -18.06 -5.58
N LYS A 44 0.63 -18.53 -6.66
CA LYS A 44 1.09 -18.25 -8.04
C LYS A 44 0.96 -16.78 -8.41
N ALA A 45 -0.13 -16.11 -8.01
CA ALA A 45 -0.35 -14.70 -8.27
C ALA A 45 0.72 -13.84 -7.57
N ASP A 46 0.99 -14.14 -6.28
CA ASP A 46 2.05 -13.50 -5.50
C ASP A 46 3.42 -13.67 -6.14
N ILE A 47 3.81 -14.90 -6.40
CA ILE A 47 5.14 -15.23 -6.96
C ILE A 47 5.33 -14.58 -8.34
N ASN A 48 4.32 -14.62 -9.19
CA ASN A 48 4.42 -14.04 -10.53
C ASN A 48 4.51 -12.51 -10.48
N SER A 49 3.70 -11.88 -9.66
CA SER A 49 3.76 -10.45 -9.38
C SER A 49 5.14 -10.06 -8.86
N ASN A 50 5.61 -10.76 -7.83
CA ASN A 50 6.93 -10.52 -7.22
C ASN A 50 8.06 -10.60 -8.25
N LYS A 51 8.07 -11.62 -9.10
CA LYS A 51 9.09 -11.79 -10.15
C LYS A 51 9.12 -10.61 -11.12
N ILE A 52 7.96 -10.13 -11.55
CA ILE A 52 7.86 -8.97 -12.46
C ILE A 52 8.46 -7.74 -11.79
N ILE A 53 8.04 -7.46 -10.54
CA ILE A 53 8.48 -6.29 -9.80
C ILE A 53 10.00 -6.32 -9.59
N ILE A 54 10.52 -7.41 -9.03
CA ILE A 54 11.96 -7.55 -8.75
C ILE A 54 12.79 -7.40 -10.02
N ASN A 55 12.47 -8.18 -11.06
CA ASN A 55 13.27 -8.18 -12.31
C ASN A 55 13.33 -6.79 -12.94
N ARG A 56 12.25 -6.03 -12.93
CA ARG A 56 12.24 -4.71 -13.55
C ARG A 56 12.88 -3.65 -12.66
N LEU A 57 12.64 -3.68 -11.33
CA LEU A 57 13.26 -2.74 -10.40
C LEU A 57 14.80 -2.90 -10.38
N GLN A 58 15.31 -4.13 -10.49
CA GLN A 58 16.75 -4.40 -10.57
C GLN A 58 17.42 -3.84 -11.84
N ASN A 59 16.66 -3.58 -12.89
CA ASN A 59 17.16 -2.96 -14.13
C ASN A 59 17.11 -1.42 -14.10
N LEU A 60 16.57 -0.81 -13.04
CA LEU A 60 16.56 0.64 -12.88
C LEU A 60 17.91 1.13 -12.33
N GLU A 61 18.43 2.21 -12.94
CA GLU A 61 19.64 2.87 -12.46
C GLU A 61 19.31 4.14 -11.65
N PRO A 62 19.96 4.36 -10.50
CA PRO A 62 20.83 3.42 -9.77
C PRO A 62 20.01 2.27 -9.17
N ASN A 63 20.60 1.08 -9.14
CA ASN A 63 20.00 -0.10 -8.52
C ASN A 63 20.03 0.02 -7.00
N PHE A 64 18.89 -0.32 -6.35
CA PHE A 64 18.78 -0.37 -4.90
C PHE A 64 18.37 -1.78 -4.44
N PRO A 65 18.77 -2.19 -3.22
CA PRO A 65 18.27 -3.44 -2.62
C PRO A 65 16.76 -3.49 -2.60
N ILE A 66 16.20 -4.70 -2.55
CA ILE A 66 14.75 -4.92 -2.50
C ILE A 66 14.43 -5.78 -1.30
N LEU A 67 13.49 -5.33 -0.47
CA LEU A 67 12.82 -6.11 0.56
C LEU A 67 11.38 -6.38 0.11
N SER A 68 11.03 -7.64 -0.02
CA SER A 68 9.69 -8.09 -0.43
C SER A 68 9.08 -8.99 0.63
N GLU A 69 7.74 -9.00 0.74
CA GLU A 69 7.01 -10.01 1.51
C GLU A 69 7.40 -11.42 1.10
N GLU A 70 7.56 -11.66 -0.22
CA GLU A 70 7.87 -12.96 -0.80
C GLU A 70 9.38 -13.31 -0.80
N SER A 71 10.24 -12.37 -0.36
CA SER A 71 11.69 -12.52 -0.39
C SER A 71 12.32 -11.75 0.77
N LEU A 72 12.23 -12.34 1.97
CA LEU A 72 12.80 -11.75 3.17
C LEU A 72 14.33 -11.78 3.12
N ILE A 73 14.93 -10.68 3.55
CA ILE A 73 16.40 -10.50 3.66
C ILE A 73 16.78 -10.48 5.14
N ASP A 74 17.88 -11.14 5.47
CA ASP A 74 18.40 -11.20 6.85
C ASP A 74 18.64 -9.79 7.42
N TRP A 75 18.35 -9.62 8.71
CA TRP A 75 18.51 -8.34 9.40
C TRP A 75 19.94 -7.80 9.34
N ASN A 76 20.93 -8.69 9.49
CA ASN A 76 22.32 -8.26 9.46
C ASN A 76 22.76 -7.69 8.12
N GLU A 77 22.09 -8.07 7.04
CA GLU A 77 22.30 -7.48 5.71
C GLU A 77 21.55 -6.16 5.55
N ARG A 78 20.23 -6.14 5.85
CA ARG A 78 19.38 -4.99 5.52
C ARG A 78 19.44 -3.83 6.52
N LYS A 79 19.92 -4.03 7.76
CA LYS A 79 19.99 -2.98 8.79
C LYS A 79 20.82 -1.76 8.39
N GLU A 80 21.79 -1.94 7.49
CA GLU A 80 22.68 -0.87 7.00
C GLU A 80 22.15 -0.18 5.73
N TRP A 81 21.02 -0.62 5.19
CA TRP A 81 20.49 -0.06 3.97
C TRP A 81 19.97 1.37 4.18
N GLN A 82 20.55 2.31 3.47
CA GLN A 82 20.13 3.71 3.50
C GLN A 82 19.02 4.01 2.50
N LYS A 83 18.92 3.19 1.43
CA LYS A 83 17.90 3.33 0.40
C LYS A 83 17.59 1.97 -0.21
N TYR A 84 16.30 1.62 -0.28
CA TYR A 84 15.87 0.31 -0.75
C TYR A 84 14.41 0.35 -1.19
N TRP A 85 14.04 -0.58 -2.06
CA TRP A 85 12.65 -0.84 -2.42
C TRP A 85 11.99 -1.73 -1.37
N LEU A 86 10.78 -1.37 -0.99
CA LEU A 86 9.93 -2.15 -0.08
C LEU A 86 8.65 -2.47 -0.82
N ILE A 87 8.38 -3.77 -1.03
CA ILE A 87 7.30 -4.21 -1.91
C ILE A 87 6.39 -5.24 -1.25
N ASP A 88 5.11 -5.12 -1.54
CA ASP A 88 4.09 -6.13 -1.32
C ASP A 88 3.49 -6.47 -2.69
N PRO A 89 3.80 -7.65 -3.23
CA PRO A 89 3.36 -8.02 -4.58
C PRO A 89 1.86 -8.22 -4.70
N LEU A 90 1.18 -8.60 -3.62
CA LEU A 90 -0.27 -8.80 -3.55
C LEU A 90 -0.80 -8.62 -2.12
N ASP A 91 -1.03 -7.37 -1.70
CA ASP A 91 -1.73 -7.09 -0.45
C ASP A 91 -3.23 -7.37 -0.58
N GLY A 92 -3.80 -7.99 0.44
CA GLY A 92 -5.22 -8.34 0.46
C GLY A 92 -5.52 -9.75 -0.05
N THR A 93 -4.76 -10.71 0.42
CA THR A 93 -4.95 -12.16 0.16
C THR A 93 -6.40 -12.63 0.35
N LYS A 94 -7.05 -12.18 1.44
CA LYS A 94 -8.45 -12.53 1.71
C LYS A 94 -9.41 -11.90 0.70
N GLU A 95 -9.15 -10.68 0.32
CA GLU A 95 -9.89 -9.94 -0.68
C GLU A 95 -9.77 -10.58 -2.07
N PHE A 96 -8.58 -11.08 -2.40
CA PHE A 96 -8.34 -11.86 -3.61
C PHE A 96 -9.14 -13.17 -3.61
N ILE A 97 -9.07 -13.95 -2.54
CA ILE A 97 -9.80 -15.21 -2.38
C ILE A 97 -11.32 -14.98 -2.43
N ASN A 98 -11.81 -13.95 -1.75
CA ASN A 98 -13.23 -13.61 -1.69
C ASN A 98 -13.77 -12.93 -2.94
N LYS A 99 -12.94 -12.74 -3.97
CA LYS A 99 -13.32 -12.14 -5.27
C LYS A 99 -13.99 -10.77 -5.14
N ASN A 100 -13.63 -9.95 -4.11
CA ASN A 100 -14.22 -8.61 -3.92
C ASN A 100 -13.44 -7.48 -4.63
N GLY A 101 -12.27 -7.79 -5.20
CA GLY A 101 -11.46 -6.86 -5.98
C GLY A 101 -10.68 -5.82 -5.16
N GLU A 102 -10.60 -5.94 -3.84
CA GLU A 102 -9.93 -4.99 -2.96
C GLU A 102 -8.51 -5.43 -2.59
N PHE A 103 -7.77 -5.95 -3.54
CA PHE A 103 -6.37 -6.30 -3.41
C PHE A 103 -5.49 -5.36 -4.23
N THR A 104 -4.23 -5.18 -3.82
CA THR A 104 -3.33 -4.19 -4.41
C THR A 104 -1.91 -4.71 -4.61
N VAL A 105 -1.19 -4.07 -5.53
CA VAL A 105 0.27 -4.12 -5.64
C VAL A 105 0.81 -2.87 -4.98
N ASN A 106 1.74 -3.01 -4.03
CA ASN A 106 2.36 -1.91 -3.31
C ASN A 106 3.86 -1.88 -3.58
N ILE A 107 4.38 -0.76 -4.06
CA ILE A 107 5.82 -0.54 -4.26
C ILE A 107 6.19 0.79 -3.61
N SER A 108 7.18 0.79 -2.71
CA SER A 108 7.67 1.98 -2.05
C SER A 108 9.19 2.08 -2.13
N LEU A 109 9.72 3.30 -2.22
CA LEU A 109 11.15 3.56 -2.06
C LEU A 109 11.37 4.22 -0.70
N ILE A 110 12.17 3.56 0.12
CA ILE A 110 12.55 4.02 1.45
C ILE A 110 13.93 4.67 1.39
N GLU A 111 14.09 5.82 2.03
CA GLU A 111 15.38 6.48 2.23
C GLU A 111 15.50 6.94 3.67
N LYS A 112 16.60 6.58 4.36
CA LYS A 112 16.83 6.91 5.76
C LYS A 112 15.63 6.58 6.65
N ASN A 113 15.15 5.33 6.52
CA ASN A 113 14.03 4.77 7.28
C ASN A 113 12.67 5.46 7.03
N TYR A 114 12.51 6.22 5.94
CA TYR A 114 11.27 6.93 5.63
C TYR A 114 10.86 6.78 4.16
N PRO A 115 9.58 6.64 3.84
CA PRO A 115 9.15 6.51 2.45
C PRO A 115 9.29 7.85 1.73
N ILE A 116 9.91 7.82 0.55
CA ILE A 116 10.08 9.00 -0.33
C ILE A 116 9.32 8.85 -1.64
N PHE A 117 8.81 7.65 -1.92
CA PHE A 117 7.95 7.31 -3.04
C PHE A 117 7.05 6.15 -2.66
N GLY A 118 5.84 6.15 -3.20
CA GLY A 118 4.93 5.02 -3.10
C GLY A 118 4.00 4.96 -4.29
N VAL A 119 3.72 3.75 -4.75
CA VAL A 119 2.66 3.45 -5.70
C VAL A 119 1.80 2.31 -5.18
N ILE A 120 0.48 2.47 -5.30
CA ILE A 120 -0.55 1.48 -5.00
C ILE A 120 -1.37 1.29 -6.27
N TYR A 121 -1.42 0.07 -6.77
CA TYR A 121 -2.28 -0.30 -7.88
C TYR A 121 -3.30 -1.36 -7.47
N ALA A 122 -4.60 -1.04 -7.60
CA ALA A 122 -5.71 -1.97 -7.39
C ALA A 122 -6.22 -2.46 -8.75
N PRO A 123 -5.71 -3.59 -9.27
CA PRO A 123 -5.91 -3.97 -10.66
C PRO A 123 -7.36 -4.30 -11.00
N ALA A 124 -8.10 -4.94 -10.07
CA ALA A 124 -9.51 -5.26 -10.28
C ALA A 124 -10.44 -4.03 -10.28
N LYS A 125 -9.96 -2.90 -9.75
CA LYS A 125 -10.68 -1.62 -9.74
C LYS A 125 -10.12 -0.62 -10.75
N SER A 126 -9.03 -0.97 -11.44
CA SER A 126 -8.31 -0.09 -12.38
C SER A 126 -7.86 1.23 -11.74
N LEU A 127 -7.52 1.21 -10.44
CA LEU A 127 -7.13 2.39 -9.68
C LEU A 127 -5.63 2.39 -9.42
N LEU A 128 -4.95 3.43 -9.86
CA LEU A 128 -3.52 3.65 -9.62
C LEU A 128 -3.33 4.95 -8.84
N TYR A 129 -2.59 4.85 -7.73
CA TYR A 129 -2.20 5.99 -6.89
C TYR A 129 -0.69 6.03 -6.76
N TYR A 130 -0.10 7.21 -6.77
CA TYR A 130 1.29 7.38 -6.41
C TYR A 130 1.54 8.70 -5.70
N ALA A 131 2.65 8.77 -4.99
CA ALA A 131 3.17 10.01 -4.42
C ALA A 131 4.70 10.02 -4.47
N ILE A 132 5.24 11.22 -4.59
CA ILE A 132 6.67 11.52 -4.47
C ILE A 132 6.82 12.57 -3.38
N LYS A 133 7.74 12.38 -2.46
CA LYS A 133 8.00 13.30 -1.36
C LYS A 133 8.19 14.74 -1.86
N ASN A 134 7.43 15.68 -1.28
CA ASN A 134 7.36 17.10 -1.63
C ASN A 134 6.84 17.39 -3.07
N CYS A 135 6.18 16.41 -3.72
CA CYS A 135 5.61 16.63 -5.05
C CYS A 135 4.09 16.45 -5.08
N GLY A 136 3.50 15.92 -3.99
CA GLY A 136 2.08 15.66 -3.89
C GLY A 136 1.69 14.21 -4.20
N ALA A 137 0.41 13.93 -4.04
CA ALA A 137 -0.21 12.63 -4.31
C ALA A 137 -1.14 12.72 -5.52
N PHE A 138 -1.20 11.62 -6.27
CA PHE A 138 -1.88 11.57 -7.56
C PHE A 138 -2.64 10.26 -7.74
N LYS A 139 -3.69 10.32 -8.55
CA LYS A 139 -4.56 9.19 -8.91
C LYS A 139 -4.83 9.14 -10.40
N MET A 140 -4.95 7.94 -10.94
CA MET A 140 -5.41 7.66 -12.30
C MET A 140 -6.32 6.44 -12.31
N ILE A 141 -7.26 6.38 -13.25
CA ILE A 141 -8.03 5.18 -13.56
C ILE A 141 -7.45 4.58 -14.85
N THR A 142 -6.85 3.40 -14.73
CA THR A 142 -6.23 2.73 -15.87
C THR A 142 -6.13 1.21 -15.66
N ASN A 143 -6.32 0.46 -16.74
CA ASN A 143 -6.06 -0.98 -16.83
C ASN A 143 -4.99 -1.33 -17.88
N SER A 144 -4.36 -0.33 -18.47
CA SER A 144 -3.31 -0.44 -19.49
C SER A 144 -2.05 0.31 -19.06
N ASN A 145 -0.92 -0.01 -19.69
CA ASN A 145 0.30 0.75 -19.50
C ASN A 145 0.10 2.20 -19.88
N ILE A 146 0.77 3.08 -19.16
CA ILE A 146 0.67 4.52 -19.31
C ILE A 146 1.90 5.06 -20.06
N GLU A 147 1.67 6.05 -20.91
CA GLU A 147 2.69 6.68 -21.74
C GLU A 147 3.06 8.08 -21.25
N THR A 148 2.18 8.70 -20.46
CA THR A 148 2.40 10.04 -19.88
C THR A 148 1.87 10.11 -18.46
N VAL A 149 2.43 11.01 -17.65
CA VAL A 149 1.95 11.31 -16.30
C VAL A 149 0.93 12.45 -16.26
N ASP A 150 0.67 13.09 -17.41
CA ASP A 150 -0.19 14.28 -17.48
C ASP A 150 -1.67 13.98 -17.21
N GLU A 151 -2.07 12.71 -17.36
CA GLU A 151 -3.46 12.28 -17.10
C GLU A 151 -3.75 12.03 -15.61
N PHE A 152 -2.74 12.05 -14.77
CA PHE A 152 -2.94 11.90 -13.33
C PHE A 152 -3.60 13.14 -12.72
N LYS A 153 -4.59 12.88 -11.85
CA LYS A 153 -5.25 13.92 -11.07
C LYS A 153 -4.60 14.01 -9.70
N SER A 154 -4.22 15.22 -9.30
CA SER A 154 -3.78 15.46 -7.92
C SER A 154 -4.93 15.15 -6.96
N ILE A 155 -4.61 14.48 -5.86
CA ILE A 155 -5.54 14.20 -4.77
C ILE A 155 -5.08 14.92 -3.50
N LYS A 156 -6.06 15.27 -2.66
CA LYS A 156 -5.82 15.89 -1.35
C LYS A 156 -6.84 15.37 -0.36
N THR A 157 -6.43 15.29 0.89
CA THR A 157 -7.35 15.05 2.00
C THR A 157 -8.36 16.19 2.07
N TYR A 158 -9.57 15.86 2.50
CA TYR A 158 -10.63 16.84 2.67
C TYR A 158 -11.41 16.53 3.95
N LYS A 159 -11.43 17.50 4.87
CA LYS A 159 -12.27 17.42 6.06
C LYS A 159 -13.67 17.88 5.70
N TYR A 160 -14.61 16.96 5.70
CA TYR A 160 -16.01 17.33 5.64
C TYR A 160 -16.42 17.96 6.98
N PRO A 161 -17.15 19.07 6.98
CA PRO A 161 -17.69 19.67 8.20
C PRO A 161 -18.90 18.86 8.69
N ASN A 162 -18.70 17.59 9.01
CA ASN A 162 -19.75 16.69 9.49
C ASN A 162 -19.49 16.34 10.95
N ASP A 163 -20.59 16.26 11.73
CA ASP A 163 -20.55 15.81 13.12
C ASP A 163 -20.26 14.30 13.26
N VAL A 164 -20.32 13.54 12.15
CA VAL A 164 -20.11 12.10 12.11
C VAL A 164 -18.78 11.79 11.46
N ILE A 165 -17.86 11.21 12.22
CA ILE A 165 -16.52 10.82 11.77
C ILE A 165 -16.59 9.50 11.00
N ARG A 166 -16.04 9.47 9.78
CA ARG A 166 -15.95 8.27 8.96
C ARG A 166 -14.67 7.50 9.31
N VAL A 167 -14.82 6.36 9.95
CA VAL A 167 -13.72 5.54 10.43
C VAL A 167 -13.55 4.31 9.52
N ILE A 168 -12.34 4.10 9.02
CA ILE A 168 -12.04 2.88 8.27
C ILE A 168 -11.91 1.72 9.25
N GLY A 169 -12.80 0.75 9.12
CA GLY A 169 -12.75 -0.55 9.76
C GLY A 169 -12.23 -1.63 8.82
N SER A 170 -11.55 -2.63 9.37
CA SER A 170 -11.21 -3.83 8.60
C SER A 170 -12.49 -4.58 8.21
N ARG A 171 -12.61 -4.98 6.94
CA ARG A 171 -13.74 -5.82 6.49
C ARG A 171 -13.72 -7.20 7.18
N SER A 172 -12.54 -7.72 7.43
CA SER A 172 -12.32 -9.11 7.84
C SER A 172 -11.83 -9.27 9.29
N HIS A 173 -11.51 -8.18 9.99
CA HIS A 173 -10.92 -8.23 11.34
C HIS A 173 -11.44 -7.05 12.18
N SER A 174 -12.55 -7.22 12.85
CA SER A 174 -12.82 -6.44 14.05
C SER A 174 -12.10 -7.10 15.22
N ASN A 175 -11.40 -6.31 16.03
CA ASN A 175 -10.81 -6.79 17.27
C ASN A 175 -11.29 -5.93 18.45
N LYS A 176 -11.19 -6.47 19.66
CA LYS A 176 -11.65 -5.81 20.88
C LYS A 176 -10.92 -4.49 21.13
N GLU A 177 -9.66 -4.41 20.74
CA GLU A 177 -8.84 -3.20 20.86
C GLU A 177 -9.40 -2.07 19.99
N PHE A 178 -9.81 -2.38 18.76
CA PHE A 178 -10.42 -1.40 17.85
C PHE A 178 -11.79 -0.94 18.34
N GLU A 179 -12.64 -1.87 18.79
CA GLU A 179 -13.97 -1.53 19.34
C GLU A 179 -13.85 -0.66 20.59
N LYS A 180 -12.90 -1.00 21.49
CA LYS A 180 -12.59 -0.20 22.66
C LYS A 180 -12.09 1.19 22.27
N TRP A 181 -11.16 1.26 21.30
CA TRP A 181 -10.63 2.53 20.84
C TRP A 181 -11.76 3.44 20.29
N LEU A 182 -12.70 2.88 19.51
CA LEU A 182 -13.85 3.63 19.00
C LEU A 182 -14.66 4.22 20.13
N SER A 183 -15.04 3.41 21.14
CA SER A 183 -15.84 3.84 22.29
C SER A 183 -15.15 4.89 23.16
N ASP A 184 -13.83 4.79 23.29
CA ASP A 184 -13.03 5.69 24.14
C ASP A 184 -12.74 7.05 23.47
N ASN A 185 -12.77 7.11 22.13
CA ASN A 185 -12.30 8.28 21.38
C ASN A 185 -13.38 8.99 20.56
N LEU A 186 -14.51 8.34 20.26
CA LEU A 186 -15.50 8.87 19.34
C LEU A 186 -16.93 8.74 19.90
N ASN A 187 -17.66 9.87 19.93
CA ASN A 187 -19.07 9.89 20.35
C ASN A 187 -20.03 9.44 19.24
N SER A 188 -19.68 9.75 17.99
CA SER A 188 -20.47 9.40 16.81
C SER A 188 -19.55 9.10 15.64
N TYR A 189 -19.76 7.98 14.95
CA TYR A 189 -18.96 7.58 13.81
C TYR A 189 -19.74 6.70 12.84
N GLU A 190 -19.27 6.66 11.60
CA GLU A 190 -19.70 5.73 10.55
C GLU A 190 -18.55 4.82 10.19
N LEU A 191 -18.79 3.51 10.08
CA LEU A 191 -17.76 2.54 9.65
C LEU A 191 -17.75 2.39 8.14
N VAL A 192 -16.61 2.76 7.54
CA VAL A 192 -16.33 2.53 6.13
C VAL A 192 -15.48 1.26 5.99
N LYS A 193 -16.00 0.25 5.31
CA LYS A 193 -15.32 -1.05 5.15
C LYS A 193 -14.63 -1.14 3.79
N ILE A 194 -13.31 -1.24 3.81
CA ILE A 194 -12.47 -1.41 2.63
C ILE A 194 -11.27 -2.31 2.95
N GLY A 195 -10.79 -3.10 1.98
CA GLY A 195 -9.66 -4.01 2.13
C GLY A 195 -8.32 -3.38 1.76
N SER A 196 -7.22 -4.08 2.04
CA SER A 196 -5.88 -3.80 1.57
C SER A 196 -5.37 -2.36 1.88
N SER A 197 -4.32 -1.93 1.22
CA SER A 197 -3.76 -0.57 1.27
C SER A 197 -4.67 0.50 0.64
N LEU A 198 -5.78 0.11 -0.02
CA LEU A 198 -6.83 1.04 -0.45
C LEU A 198 -7.40 1.89 0.68
N LYS A 199 -7.24 1.47 1.93
CA LYS A 199 -7.58 2.25 3.14
C LYS A 199 -6.86 3.61 3.16
N PHE A 200 -5.58 3.62 2.82
CA PHE A 200 -4.79 4.85 2.73
C PHE A 200 -5.21 5.72 1.55
N CYS A 201 -5.52 5.08 0.41
CA CYS A 201 -6.01 5.80 -0.77
C CYS A 201 -7.33 6.51 -0.47
N LEU A 202 -8.24 5.84 0.24
CA LEU A 202 -9.52 6.42 0.62
C LEU A 202 -9.36 7.62 1.57
N LEU A 203 -8.43 7.54 2.55
CA LEU A 203 -8.10 8.70 3.40
C LEU A 203 -7.50 9.85 2.58
N ALA A 204 -6.56 9.54 1.69
CA ALA A 204 -5.87 10.51 0.85
C ALA A 204 -6.81 11.28 -0.10
N GLU A 205 -7.96 10.67 -0.47
CA GLU A 205 -9.01 11.31 -1.24
C GLU A 205 -10.06 12.02 -0.39
N GLY A 206 -9.93 11.99 0.94
CA GLY A 206 -10.96 12.51 1.86
C GLY A 206 -12.24 11.67 1.90
N GLY A 207 -12.19 10.41 1.45
CA GLY A 207 -13.32 9.47 1.50
C GLY A 207 -13.59 8.90 2.89
N ALA A 208 -12.65 9.05 3.82
CA ALA A 208 -12.79 8.72 5.23
C ALA A 208 -11.92 9.68 6.06
N ASP A 209 -12.08 9.69 7.39
CA ASP A 209 -11.44 10.65 8.27
C ASP A 209 -10.35 10.02 9.14
N ILE A 210 -10.56 8.77 9.57
CA ILE A 210 -9.62 8.06 10.45
C ILE A 210 -9.48 6.60 10.00
N TYR A 211 -8.24 6.12 10.03
CA TYR A 211 -7.92 4.69 9.98
C TYR A 211 -7.08 4.32 11.22
N ALA A 212 -7.72 3.68 12.19
CA ALA A 212 -7.07 3.15 13.37
C ALA A 212 -6.69 1.68 13.15
N ARG A 213 -5.39 1.39 13.13
CA ARG A 213 -4.87 0.03 12.97
C ARG A 213 -4.29 -0.48 14.28
N LEU A 214 -5.11 -1.23 15.03
CA LEU A 214 -4.79 -1.83 16.33
C LEU A 214 -4.64 -3.36 16.20
N GLY A 215 -3.98 -3.78 15.16
CA GLY A 215 -3.64 -5.16 14.87
C GLY A 215 -2.39 -5.23 13.99
N PRO A 216 -1.73 -6.38 13.90
CA PRO A 216 -0.46 -6.50 13.19
C PRO A 216 -0.60 -6.16 11.70
N THR A 217 0.40 -5.48 11.16
CA THR A 217 0.67 -5.27 9.74
C THR A 217 2.17 -5.26 9.55
N SER A 218 2.61 -5.62 8.37
CA SER A 218 4.01 -5.55 7.99
C SER A 218 4.37 -4.19 7.39
N GLU A 219 5.66 -3.87 7.34
CA GLU A 219 6.16 -2.59 6.81
C GLU A 219 5.71 -2.37 5.34
N TRP A 220 5.69 -3.40 4.51
CA TRP A 220 5.29 -3.33 3.11
C TRP A 220 3.78 -3.09 2.90
N ASP A 221 2.90 -3.45 3.86
CA ASP A 221 1.46 -3.19 3.78
C ASP A 221 1.15 -1.69 3.83
N ILE A 222 2.03 -0.88 4.43
CA ILE A 222 1.71 0.52 4.74
C ILE A 222 2.63 1.55 4.08
N ALA A 223 3.86 1.21 3.73
CA ALA A 223 4.86 2.19 3.30
C ALA A 223 4.43 3.03 2.08
N ALA A 224 3.84 2.40 1.07
CA ALA A 224 3.32 3.11 -0.10
C ALA A 224 2.13 4.01 0.26
N GLY A 225 1.20 3.49 1.08
CA GLY A 225 0.04 4.25 1.56
C GLY A 225 0.43 5.40 2.49
N HIS A 226 1.49 5.23 3.28
CA HIS A 226 2.01 6.27 4.18
C HIS A 226 2.39 7.53 3.40
N ILE A 227 3.25 7.42 2.40
CA ILE A 227 3.67 8.60 1.62
C ILE A 227 2.52 9.16 0.78
N ILE A 228 1.62 8.32 0.25
CA ILE A 228 0.45 8.79 -0.49
C ILE A 228 -0.46 9.64 0.41
N LEU A 229 -0.70 9.18 1.63
CA LEU A 229 -1.52 9.92 2.59
C LEU A 229 -0.85 11.24 3.02
N GLU A 230 0.43 11.23 3.36
CA GLU A 230 1.13 12.43 3.80
C GLU A 230 1.21 13.49 2.70
N GLU A 231 1.53 13.08 1.47
CA GLU A 231 1.61 13.99 0.32
C GLU A 231 0.22 14.51 -0.12
N ALA A 232 -0.85 13.82 0.28
CA ALA A 232 -2.22 14.33 0.15
C ALA A 232 -2.61 15.32 1.26
N GLY A 233 -1.79 15.47 2.30
CA GLY A 233 -2.03 16.39 3.43
C GLY A 233 -2.53 15.72 4.71
N GLY A 234 -2.61 14.39 4.75
CA GLY A 234 -2.94 13.61 5.94
C GLY A 234 -1.74 13.32 6.82
N SER A 235 -1.92 12.44 7.78
CA SER A 235 -0.86 12.06 8.72
C SER A 235 -1.00 10.61 9.16
N ILE A 236 0.13 10.00 9.55
CA ILE A 236 0.17 8.68 10.19
C ILE A 236 1.21 8.69 11.31
N ASN A 237 0.78 8.28 12.51
CA ASN A 237 1.64 8.15 13.67
C ASN A 237 1.29 6.86 14.43
N ASN A 238 2.25 6.35 15.21
CA ASN A 238 1.93 5.28 16.15
C ASN A 238 1.01 5.79 17.27
N ILE A 239 0.52 4.88 18.11
CA ILE A 239 -0.41 5.24 19.21
C ILE A 239 0.20 6.17 20.24
N ASP A 240 1.54 6.27 20.32
CA ASP A 240 2.28 7.20 21.18
C ASP A 240 2.57 8.53 20.48
N ASN A 241 1.96 8.79 19.32
CA ASN A 241 2.13 9.97 18.48
C ASN A 241 3.56 10.16 17.93
N ASN A 242 4.33 9.09 17.79
CA ASN A 242 5.64 9.10 17.15
C ASN A 242 5.51 8.73 15.67
N LYS A 243 6.46 9.20 14.86
CA LYS A 243 6.56 8.82 13.44
C LYS A 243 6.79 7.32 13.29
N ILE A 244 6.21 6.74 12.25
CA ILE A 244 6.49 5.38 11.83
C ILE A 244 7.75 5.38 10.96
N LEU A 245 8.70 4.55 11.35
CA LEU A 245 9.97 4.37 10.64
C LEU A 245 10.10 2.92 10.18
N TYR A 246 10.78 2.74 9.06
CA TYR A 246 10.94 1.47 8.34
C TYR A 246 12.36 0.93 8.51
N ASN A 247 12.50 -0.39 8.53
CA ASN A 247 13.79 -1.07 8.65
C ASN A 247 14.63 -0.57 9.84
N THR A 248 14.01 -0.44 11.01
CA THR A 248 14.68 0.00 12.25
C THR A 248 14.88 -1.12 13.26
N LYS A 249 14.40 -2.33 12.95
CA LYS A 249 14.43 -3.52 13.81
C LYS A 249 14.39 -4.80 12.97
N GLU A 250 14.72 -5.92 13.59
CA GLU A 250 14.77 -7.22 12.92
C GLU A 250 13.39 -7.65 12.37
N ASN A 251 12.34 -7.55 13.20
CA ASN A 251 11.02 -7.89 12.72
C ASN A 251 10.44 -6.73 11.86
N VAL A 252 9.66 -7.08 10.87
CA VAL A 252 9.04 -6.14 9.92
C VAL A 252 7.62 -5.71 10.33
N ILE A 253 7.20 -6.04 11.55
CA ILE A 253 5.86 -5.72 12.04
C ILE A 253 5.80 -4.26 12.50
N ASN A 254 4.82 -3.52 12.00
CA ASN A 254 4.57 -2.14 12.39
C ASN A 254 4.08 -2.02 13.84
N PRO A 255 4.35 -0.90 14.52
CA PRO A 255 3.58 -0.55 15.70
C PRO A 255 2.10 -0.32 15.35
N PHE A 256 1.20 -0.39 16.31
CA PHE A 256 -0.17 0.10 16.13
C PHE A 256 -0.16 1.58 15.77
N PHE A 257 -1.06 1.99 14.89
CA PHE A 257 -1.03 3.36 14.37
C PHE A 257 -2.44 3.93 14.13
N ILE A 258 -2.46 5.26 14.07
CA ILE A 258 -3.62 6.04 13.65
C ILE A 258 -3.22 6.87 12.43
N ALA A 259 -3.93 6.69 11.35
CA ALA A 259 -3.84 7.53 10.16
C ALA A 259 -5.09 8.43 10.07
N LYS A 260 -4.89 9.69 9.65
CA LYS A 260 -5.93 10.72 9.57
C LYS A 260 -5.78 11.53 8.28
N ASN A 261 -6.92 11.95 7.73
CA ASN A 261 -6.96 12.92 6.63
C ASN A 261 -6.69 14.35 7.09
#